data_e739c46e60cf8edb1682bb056d7cec8a
#
_entry.id   e739c46e60cf8edb1682bb056d7cec8a
#
_cell.length_a   1.000
_cell.length_b   1.000
_cell.length_c   1.000
_cell.angle_alpha   90.00
_cell.angle_beta   90.00
_cell.angle_gamma   90.00
#
_symmetry.space_group_name_H-M   'P 1'
#
loop_
_entity.id
_entity.type
_entity.pdbx_description
1 polymer ?
#
loop_
_entity_poly.entity_id
_entity_poly.type
_entity_poly.pdbx_seq_one_letter_code
_entity_poly.pdbx_strand_id
1 'polypeptide(L)'
;RAGQAGASELLINPWARSSGWAGANIAGVRGIEGIFSNVAGLAFTSKTELIFSQTSWLKYGSKMFDANSSVSTISSFGFAQKVGESGVLGLSIMSMDFGEIEITTVDLPDAGIGTYSPKFMNIALSYAKVFSNSIYGGMTIKMISEQISNVGASGIALDAGIQYVTGEKDNLKFGISLKNVGPRMSFTGDGLSFRGFSGDEDDYKMTVEQRSSELELPALLNIGMSYDINVLRHRLTGAGTFTSNSFQKDQYRLGGEYSYREMFMVRLGYTYEDGIRTPLTRTTALRGPSGGFTIELPMGNANTFGLDYSYRHTDPFQGSHTIGARINL
;
A
#
# COMPACT_ATOMS: atom_id res chain seq x y z
N ARG A 1 -2.72 0.81 -21.69
CA ARG A 1 -1.75 1.87 -21.33
C ARG A 1 -0.52 1.31 -20.61
N ALA A 2 -0.04 0.12 -21.01
CA ALA A 2 1.17 -0.47 -20.45
C ALA A 2 2.37 0.49 -20.65
N GLY A 3 3.22 0.65 -19.62
CA GLY A 3 4.41 1.50 -19.67
C GLY A 3 4.18 3.00 -19.45
N GLN A 4 2.94 3.44 -19.17
CA GLN A 4 2.63 4.84 -18.86
C GLN A 4 2.50 5.12 -17.36
N ALA A 5 2.27 4.09 -16.53
CA ALA A 5 2.17 4.23 -15.07
C ALA A 5 3.55 4.10 -14.43
N GLY A 6 3.91 5.04 -13.58
CA GLY A 6 5.00 4.96 -12.62
C GLY A 6 4.50 4.71 -11.21
N ALA A 7 5.42 4.58 -10.26
CA ALA A 7 5.13 4.44 -8.83
C ALA A 7 4.06 3.38 -8.49
N SER A 8 4.19 2.19 -9.10
CA SER A 8 3.21 1.09 -8.93
C SER A 8 3.13 0.58 -7.48
N GLU A 9 4.13 0.82 -6.66
CA GLU A 9 4.15 0.52 -5.22
C GLU A 9 3.07 1.29 -4.45
N LEU A 10 2.58 2.42 -4.98
CA LEU A 10 1.45 3.17 -4.40
C LEU A 10 0.13 2.38 -4.39
N LEU A 11 0.03 1.32 -5.20
CA LEU A 11 -1.11 0.40 -5.21
C LEU A 11 -1.06 -0.63 -4.08
N ILE A 12 0.08 -0.76 -3.41
CA ILE A 12 0.30 -1.73 -2.34
C ILE A 12 -0.16 -1.12 -1.00
N ASN A 13 -0.99 -1.86 -0.28
CA ASN A 13 -1.29 -1.52 1.11
C ASN A 13 -0.37 -2.36 2.02
N PRO A 14 0.51 -1.72 2.81
CA PRO A 14 1.51 -2.44 3.59
C PRO A 14 0.96 -2.99 4.91
N TRP A 15 -0.25 -2.60 5.32
CA TRP A 15 -0.81 -2.97 6.61
C TRP A 15 -1.48 -4.34 6.59
N ALA A 16 -1.16 -5.18 7.58
CA ALA A 16 -1.63 -6.56 7.62
C ALA A 16 -3.15 -6.68 7.70
N ARG A 17 -3.83 -5.86 8.51
CA ARG A 17 -5.30 -5.91 8.63
C ARG A 17 -5.96 -5.58 7.30
N SER A 18 -5.58 -4.46 6.69
CA SER A 18 -6.13 -4.03 5.41
C SER A 18 -5.84 -5.02 4.28
N SER A 19 -4.66 -5.65 4.30
CA SER A 19 -4.28 -6.71 3.35
C SER A 19 -5.14 -7.97 3.53
N GLY A 20 -5.43 -8.36 4.77
CA GLY A 20 -6.33 -9.49 5.07
C GLY A 20 -7.76 -9.30 4.55
N TRP A 21 -8.24 -8.05 4.51
CA TRP A 21 -9.51 -7.67 3.91
C TRP A 21 -9.51 -7.62 2.37
N ALA A 22 -8.39 -7.89 1.70
CA ALA A 22 -8.19 -7.60 0.27
C ALA A 22 -8.49 -6.12 -0.11
N GLY A 23 -8.44 -5.20 0.85
CA GLY A 23 -8.82 -3.79 0.67
C GLY A 23 -10.33 -3.54 0.57
N ALA A 24 -11.18 -4.49 0.98
CA ALA A 24 -12.63 -4.34 0.92
C ALA A 24 -13.20 -3.35 1.95
N ASN A 25 -12.48 -3.07 3.04
CA ASN A 25 -12.99 -2.30 4.18
C ASN A 25 -12.57 -0.82 4.18
N ILE A 26 -12.71 -0.09 3.07
CA ILE A 26 -12.40 1.35 3.03
C ILE A 26 -13.42 2.21 3.80
N ALA A 27 -14.63 1.71 3.98
CA ALA A 27 -15.68 2.39 4.75
C ALA A 27 -15.53 2.22 6.26
N GLY A 28 -14.93 1.10 6.70
CA GLY A 28 -14.79 0.76 8.11
C GLY A 28 -13.36 0.82 8.64
N VAL A 29 -12.36 1.18 7.82
CA VAL A 29 -10.98 1.31 8.28
C VAL A 29 -10.87 2.42 9.34
N ARG A 30 -10.11 2.15 10.41
CA ARG A 30 -9.90 3.09 11.53
C ARG A 30 -8.44 3.17 11.89
N GLY A 31 -8.06 4.34 12.45
CA GLY A 31 -6.70 4.61 12.88
C GLY A 31 -5.73 4.81 11.72
N ILE A 32 -4.47 4.60 12.01
CA ILE A 32 -3.35 4.88 11.10
C ILE A 32 -3.40 4.08 9.78
N GLU A 33 -4.04 2.92 9.77
CA GLU A 33 -4.23 2.12 8.55
C GLU A 33 -5.04 2.87 7.48
N GLY A 34 -5.82 3.89 7.90
CA GLY A 34 -6.54 4.77 7.00
C GLY A 34 -5.64 5.49 6.00
N ILE A 35 -4.39 5.78 6.34
CA ILE A 35 -3.45 6.50 5.45
C ILE A 35 -3.28 5.80 4.09
N PHE A 36 -3.24 4.47 4.07
CA PHE A 36 -3.11 3.69 2.82
C PHE A 36 -4.44 3.17 2.26
N SER A 37 -5.57 3.42 2.93
CA SER A 37 -6.90 2.94 2.51
C SER A 37 -7.85 4.12 2.25
N ASN A 38 -8.41 4.67 3.31
CA ASN A 38 -9.23 5.87 3.32
C ASN A 38 -8.78 6.74 4.49
N VAL A 39 -8.14 7.87 4.18
CA VAL A 39 -7.52 8.73 5.18
C VAL A 39 -8.48 9.28 6.23
N ALA A 40 -9.78 9.35 5.93
CA ALA A 40 -10.80 9.70 6.93
C ALA A 40 -10.79 8.77 8.15
N GLY A 41 -10.38 7.50 7.97
CA GLY A 41 -10.22 6.54 9.05
C GLY A 41 -9.22 6.94 10.13
N LEU A 42 -8.25 7.79 9.80
CA LEU A 42 -7.29 8.33 10.76
C LEU A 42 -7.97 9.16 11.87
N ALA A 43 -9.11 9.80 11.59
CA ALA A 43 -9.85 10.60 12.57
C ALA A 43 -10.38 9.78 13.76
N PHE A 44 -10.39 8.46 13.68
CA PHE A 44 -10.78 7.55 14.78
C PHE A 44 -9.64 7.23 15.75
N THR A 45 -8.44 7.72 15.53
CA THR A 45 -7.34 7.59 16.49
C THR A 45 -7.71 8.30 17.82
N SER A 46 -7.71 7.54 18.92
CA SER A 46 -8.16 8.05 20.22
C SER A 46 -7.19 9.04 20.85
N LYS A 47 -5.89 8.73 20.82
CA LYS A 47 -4.83 9.59 21.37
C LYS A 47 -3.55 9.45 20.54
N THR A 48 -2.82 8.35 20.72
CA THR A 48 -1.58 8.06 19.99
C THR A 48 -1.63 6.64 19.47
N GLU A 49 -1.25 6.44 18.23
CA GLU A 49 -1.17 5.12 17.60
C GLU A 49 0.18 4.96 16.91
N LEU A 50 0.81 3.82 17.12
CA LEU A 50 2.04 3.38 16.47
C LEU A 50 1.78 2.07 15.76
N ILE A 51 2.26 1.92 14.54
CA ILE A 51 2.18 0.67 13.79
C ILE A 51 3.49 0.42 13.07
N PHE A 52 3.89 -0.85 13.07
CA PHE A 52 4.97 -1.35 12.24
C PHE A 52 4.46 -2.56 11.47
N SER A 53 4.87 -2.71 10.22
CA SER A 53 4.60 -3.94 9.46
C SER A 53 5.75 -4.29 8.53
N GLN A 54 5.88 -5.58 8.27
CA GLN A 54 6.81 -6.14 7.32
C GLN A 54 6.08 -7.12 6.40
N THR A 55 6.23 -6.91 5.09
CA THR A 55 5.62 -7.75 4.06
C THR A 55 6.71 -8.43 3.23
N SER A 56 6.63 -9.75 3.13
CA SER A 56 7.33 -10.52 2.10
C SER A 56 6.51 -10.43 0.82
N TRP A 57 7.00 -9.66 -0.17
CA TRP A 57 6.27 -9.34 -1.38
C TRP A 57 6.74 -10.18 -2.56
N LEU A 58 5.82 -10.87 -3.24
CA LEU A 58 6.03 -11.62 -4.49
C LEU A 58 7.27 -12.55 -4.46
N LYS A 59 7.41 -13.34 -3.41
CA LYS A 59 8.52 -14.28 -3.28
C LYS A 59 8.51 -15.32 -4.40
N TYR A 60 9.65 -15.50 -5.05
CA TYR A 60 9.88 -16.56 -6.03
C TYR A 60 10.87 -17.58 -5.46
N GLY A 61 10.56 -18.91 -5.49
CA GLY A 61 11.43 -19.97 -4.98
C GLY A 61 10.77 -20.84 -3.91
N SER A 62 11.37 -22.01 -3.65
CA SER A 62 10.69 -23.14 -2.96
C SER A 62 10.61 -23.07 -1.43
N LYS A 63 11.26 -22.12 -0.75
CA LYS A 63 11.27 -22.07 0.72
C LYS A 63 11.03 -20.67 1.27
N MET A 64 10.17 -20.58 2.28
CA MET A 64 9.75 -19.34 2.93
C MET A 64 10.89 -18.57 3.65
N PHE A 65 12.00 -19.25 3.96
CA PHE A 65 13.15 -18.71 4.69
C PHE A 65 14.49 -19.05 4.00
N ASP A 66 14.51 -19.18 2.68
CA ASP A 66 15.76 -19.43 1.96
C ASP A 66 16.53 -18.11 1.82
N ALA A 67 17.70 -18.03 2.44
CA ALA A 67 18.55 -16.83 2.43
C ALA A 67 19.02 -16.41 1.02
N ASN A 68 18.98 -17.34 0.06
CA ASN A 68 19.41 -17.13 -1.33
C ASN A 68 18.24 -16.79 -2.29
N SER A 69 17.00 -16.63 -1.79
CA SER A 69 15.89 -16.22 -2.65
C SER A 69 15.77 -14.69 -2.66
N SER A 70 15.82 -14.06 -3.82
CA SER A 70 15.50 -12.64 -4.01
C SER A 70 14.07 -12.39 -3.54
N VAL A 71 13.90 -11.83 -2.35
CA VAL A 71 12.59 -11.49 -1.78
C VAL A 71 12.49 -10.00 -1.72
N SER A 72 11.55 -9.43 -2.45
CA SER A 72 11.19 -8.03 -2.23
C SER A 72 10.55 -7.90 -0.86
N THR A 73 11.10 -7.05 -0.03
CA THR A 73 10.62 -6.79 1.33
C THR A 73 10.05 -5.39 1.42
N ILE A 74 8.85 -5.27 1.97
CA ILE A 74 8.24 -3.97 2.27
C ILE A 74 8.23 -3.81 3.77
N SER A 75 8.91 -2.78 4.27
CA SER A 75 8.89 -2.37 5.66
C SER A 75 8.13 -1.06 5.78
N SER A 76 7.22 -0.98 6.74
CA SER A 76 6.40 0.21 6.93
C SER A 76 6.26 0.56 8.40
N PHE A 77 6.35 1.84 8.66
CA PHE A 77 6.16 2.43 9.98
C PHE A 77 5.10 3.52 9.89
N GLY A 78 4.31 3.65 10.93
CA GLY A 78 3.31 4.67 11.03
C GLY A 78 3.15 5.20 12.44
N PHE A 79 2.85 6.49 12.53
CA PHE A 79 2.58 7.24 13.75
C PHE A 79 1.35 8.11 13.56
N ALA A 80 0.42 8.10 14.50
CA ALA A 80 -0.71 9.00 14.54
C ALA A 80 -0.87 9.63 15.91
N GLN A 81 -1.22 10.90 15.93
CA GLN A 81 -1.41 11.68 17.14
C GLN A 81 -2.66 12.56 17.02
N LYS A 82 -3.54 12.44 18.00
CA LYS A 82 -4.68 13.34 18.13
C LYS A 82 -4.19 14.75 18.47
N VAL A 83 -4.71 15.74 17.76
CA VAL A 83 -4.39 17.16 17.92
C VAL A 83 -5.67 17.94 18.09
N GLY A 84 -5.81 18.63 19.23
CA GLY A 84 -7.05 19.30 19.59
C GLY A 84 -8.19 18.32 19.85
N GLU A 85 -9.42 18.79 19.73
CA GLU A 85 -10.62 18.00 20.04
C GLU A 85 -11.02 17.05 18.92
N SER A 86 -10.86 17.45 17.66
CA SER A 86 -11.43 16.76 16.49
C SER A 86 -10.41 16.40 15.40
N GLY A 87 -9.15 16.82 15.51
CA GLY A 87 -8.11 16.59 14.50
C GLY A 87 -7.14 15.49 14.87
N VAL A 88 -6.56 14.82 13.87
CA VAL A 88 -5.50 13.82 14.01
C VAL A 88 -4.45 14.07 12.93
N LEU A 89 -3.19 14.14 13.33
CA LEU A 89 -2.04 14.12 12.44
C LEU A 89 -1.50 12.71 12.33
N GLY A 90 -1.10 12.31 11.12
CA GLY A 90 -0.51 11.02 10.84
C GLY A 90 0.74 11.14 9.97
N LEU A 91 1.73 10.34 10.26
CA LEU A 91 2.94 10.15 9.47
C LEU A 91 3.10 8.68 9.16
N SER A 92 3.43 8.33 7.92
CA SER A 92 3.85 6.97 7.61
C SER A 92 5.00 6.96 6.63
N ILE A 93 5.85 5.94 6.77
CA ILE A 93 6.98 5.67 5.89
C ILE A 93 6.83 4.24 5.41
N MET A 94 6.90 4.03 4.11
CA MET A 94 6.94 2.72 3.48
C MET A 94 8.21 2.64 2.62
N SER A 95 9.00 1.61 2.83
CA SER A 95 10.20 1.32 2.05
C SER A 95 10.07 -0.06 1.44
N MET A 96 10.33 -0.18 0.15
CA MET A 96 10.38 -1.44 -0.59
C MET A 96 11.81 -1.65 -1.08
N ASP A 97 12.38 -2.78 -0.69
CA ASP A 97 13.73 -3.23 -1.05
C ASP A 97 13.61 -4.50 -1.91
N PHE A 98 14.26 -4.50 -3.06
CA PHE A 98 14.25 -5.62 -4.00
C PHE A 98 15.42 -6.59 -3.82
N GLY A 99 16.28 -6.32 -2.83
CA GLY A 99 17.50 -7.07 -2.62
C GLY A 99 18.61 -6.66 -3.60
N GLU A 100 19.72 -7.39 -3.56
CA GLU A 100 20.87 -7.15 -4.42
C GLU A 100 20.69 -7.84 -5.76
N ILE A 101 20.93 -7.11 -6.84
CA ILE A 101 20.89 -7.58 -8.22
C ILE A 101 22.31 -7.50 -8.77
N GLU A 102 22.82 -8.60 -9.31
CA GLU A 102 24.15 -8.66 -9.91
C GLU A 102 24.18 -7.86 -11.24
N ILE A 103 25.25 -7.08 -11.40
CA ILE A 103 25.54 -6.36 -12.63
C ILE A 103 26.39 -7.30 -13.51
N THR A 104 25.83 -7.77 -14.60
CA THR A 104 26.52 -8.61 -15.59
C THR A 104 26.79 -7.85 -16.86
N THR A 105 27.79 -8.26 -17.64
CA THR A 105 28.10 -7.69 -18.96
C THR A 105 28.05 -8.79 -20.02
N VAL A 106 28.02 -8.36 -21.29
CA VAL A 106 28.04 -9.31 -22.42
C VAL A 106 29.29 -10.20 -22.40
N ASP A 107 30.41 -9.68 -21.90
CA ASP A 107 31.69 -10.40 -21.82
C ASP A 107 31.80 -11.27 -20.56
N LEU A 108 31.01 -10.98 -19.51
CA LEU A 108 30.97 -11.69 -18.22
C LEU A 108 29.53 -11.95 -17.80
N PRO A 109 28.81 -12.86 -18.49
CA PRO A 109 27.39 -13.10 -18.19
C PRO A 109 27.16 -13.86 -16.90
N ASP A 110 28.12 -14.71 -16.48
CA ASP A 110 28.01 -15.58 -15.29
C ASP A 110 28.80 -15.08 -14.08
N ALA A 111 29.56 -13.98 -14.23
CA ALA A 111 30.37 -13.39 -13.16
C ALA A 111 30.03 -11.91 -13.03
N GLY A 112 29.33 -11.57 -11.95
CA GLY A 112 28.94 -10.18 -11.65
C GLY A 112 30.17 -9.29 -11.44
N ILE A 113 30.11 -8.05 -12.00
CA ILE A 113 31.13 -7.01 -11.78
C ILE A 113 30.79 -6.11 -10.59
N GLY A 114 29.63 -6.34 -9.94
CA GLY A 114 29.13 -5.61 -8.79
C GLY A 114 27.65 -5.91 -8.57
N THR A 115 27.07 -5.29 -7.57
CA THR A 115 25.64 -5.39 -7.26
C THR A 115 25.00 -4.00 -7.16
N TYR A 116 23.70 -3.92 -7.42
CA TYR A 116 22.88 -2.75 -7.11
C TYR A 116 21.57 -3.21 -6.46
N SER A 117 20.95 -2.34 -5.66
CA SER A 117 19.70 -2.63 -4.97
C SER A 117 18.69 -1.54 -5.28
N PRO A 118 17.64 -1.83 -6.07
CA PRO A 118 16.55 -0.88 -6.27
C PRO A 118 15.83 -0.63 -4.95
N LYS A 119 15.47 0.63 -4.69
CA LYS A 119 14.75 1.04 -3.48
C LYS A 119 13.64 2.00 -3.85
N PHE A 120 12.44 1.71 -3.37
CA PHE A 120 11.30 2.61 -3.47
C PHE A 120 10.89 3.05 -2.08
N MET A 121 10.63 4.34 -1.91
CA MET A 121 10.23 4.93 -0.64
C MET A 121 9.04 5.85 -0.82
N ASN A 122 8.10 5.76 0.09
CA ASN A 122 6.93 6.61 0.17
C ASN A 122 6.80 7.15 1.59
N ILE A 123 6.83 8.48 1.72
CA ILE A 123 6.59 9.17 2.99
C ILE A 123 5.27 9.91 2.87
N ALA A 124 4.33 9.64 3.77
CA ALA A 124 3.00 10.22 3.75
C ALA A 124 2.74 11.03 5.03
N LEU A 125 2.38 12.29 4.85
CA LEU A 125 1.90 13.18 5.90
C LEU A 125 0.40 13.37 5.74
N SER A 126 -0.36 13.10 6.79
CA SER A 126 -1.81 13.05 6.76
C SER A 126 -2.42 13.92 7.85
N TYR A 127 -3.58 14.49 7.53
CA TYR A 127 -4.44 15.15 8.50
C TYR A 127 -5.87 14.67 8.29
N ALA A 128 -6.52 14.27 9.36
CA ALA A 128 -7.94 13.92 9.34
C ALA A 128 -8.69 14.62 10.47
N LYS A 129 -9.98 14.86 10.25
CA LYS A 129 -10.83 15.60 11.18
C LYS A 129 -12.23 15.00 11.27
N VAL A 130 -12.80 15.05 12.46
CA VAL A 130 -14.22 14.82 12.72
C VAL A 130 -14.96 16.09 12.41
N PHE A 131 -15.79 16.13 11.36
CA PHE A 131 -16.59 17.29 10.98
C PHE A 131 -17.93 17.33 11.69
N SER A 132 -18.50 16.16 11.96
CA SER A 132 -19.72 15.98 12.71
C SER A 132 -19.74 14.57 13.34
N ASN A 133 -20.75 14.25 14.12
CA ASN A 133 -20.91 12.92 14.72
C ASN A 133 -20.90 11.76 13.72
N SER A 134 -21.21 12.05 12.44
CA SER A 134 -21.33 11.03 11.40
C SER A 134 -20.33 11.21 10.26
N ILE A 135 -19.67 12.37 10.13
CA ILE A 135 -18.83 12.70 8.97
C ILE A 135 -17.38 12.89 9.40
N TYR A 136 -16.52 12.10 8.78
CA TYR A 136 -15.07 12.10 8.96
C TYR A 136 -14.42 12.36 7.62
N GLY A 137 -13.39 13.16 7.59
CA GLY A 137 -12.65 13.44 6.36
C GLY A 137 -11.18 13.65 6.62
N GLY A 138 -10.38 13.47 5.58
CA GLY A 138 -8.95 13.64 5.70
C GLY A 138 -8.26 13.80 4.34
N MET A 139 -7.01 14.24 4.41
CA MET A 139 -6.12 14.41 3.27
C MET A 139 -4.73 13.89 3.63
N THR A 140 -4.02 13.41 2.61
CA THR A 140 -2.64 12.95 2.71
C THR A 140 -1.82 13.54 1.59
N ILE A 141 -0.62 14.02 1.92
CA ILE A 141 0.43 14.37 0.94
C ILE A 141 1.47 13.28 1.02
N LYS A 142 1.81 12.68 -0.13
CA LYS A 142 2.83 11.65 -0.27
C LYS A 142 4.02 12.18 -1.03
N MET A 143 5.21 11.92 -0.54
CA MET A 143 6.47 12.08 -1.25
C MET A 143 6.94 10.69 -1.70
N ILE A 144 7.19 10.56 -2.98
CA ILE A 144 7.55 9.31 -3.65
C ILE A 144 9.00 9.43 -4.11
N SER A 145 9.80 8.41 -3.86
CA SER A 145 11.18 8.30 -4.35
C SER A 145 11.45 6.89 -4.83
N GLU A 146 11.82 6.77 -6.08
CA GLU A 146 12.28 5.52 -6.70
C GLU A 146 13.75 5.69 -7.09
N GLN A 147 14.60 4.74 -6.71
CA GLN A 147 16.02 4.74 -7.05
C GLN A 147 16.44 3.38 -7.57
N ILE A 148 17.06 3.37 -8.74
CA ILE A 148 17.59 2.18 -9.41
C ILE A 148 19.01 2.49 -9.84
N SER A 149 20.00 1.96 -9.12
CA SER A 149 21.42 2.29 -9.33
C SER A 149 21.64 3.81 -9.29
N ASN A 150 22.12 4.41 -10.37
CA ASN A 150 22.42 5.84 -10.54
C ASN A 150 21.32 6.59 -11.33
N VAL A 151 20.11 6.05 -11.37
CA VAL A 151 18.91 6.68 -11.94
C VAL A 151 17.84 6.75 -10.87
N GLY A 152 17.19 7.89 -10.73
CA GLY A 152 16.13 8.09 -9.75
C GLY A 152 14.96 8.89 -10.29
N ALA A 153 13.80 8.69 -9.69
CA ALA A 153 12.61 9.49 -9.93
C ALA A 153 11.99 9.93 -8.61
N SER A 154 11.43 11.12 -8.57
CA SER A 154 10.69 11.62 -7.42
C SER A 154 9.38 12.24 -7.84
N GLY A 155 8.38 12.15 -6.98
CA GLY A 155 7.05 12.68 -7.23
C GLY A 155 6.30 13.03 -5.96
N ILE A 156 5.18 13.73 -6.14
CA ILE A 156 4.25 14.07 -5.05
C ILE A 156 2.87 13.59 -5.45
N ALA A 157 2.15 12.97 -4.51
CA ALA A 157 0.77 12.55 -4.68
C ALA A 157 -0.11 13.05 -3.54
N LEU A 158 -1.37 13.27 -3.85
CA LEU A 158 -2.42 13.66 -2.90
C LEU A 158 -3.46 12.55 -2.81
N ASP A 159 -3.87 12.26 -1.56
CA ASP A 159 -5.05 11.43 -1.30
C ASP A 159 -6.08 12.28 -0.54
N ALA A 160 -7.35 11.98 -0.78
CA ALA A 160 -8.46 12.54 -0.03
C ALA A 160 -9.46 11.44 0.30
N GLY A 161 -10.14 11.54 1.45
CA GLY A 161 -11.10 10.55 1.85
C GLY A 161 -12.18 11.10 2.76
N ILE A 162 -13.36 10.48 2.65
CA ILE A 162 -14.51 10.76 3.50
C ILE A 162 -15.08 9.44 3.98
N GLN A 163 -15.52 9.40 5.24
CA GLN A 163 -16.34 8.33 5.80
C GLN A 163 -17.61 8.92 6.40
N TYR A 164 -18.73 8.26 6.14
CA TYR A 164 -20.01 8.54 6.76
C TYR A 164 -20.45 7.35 7.60
N VAL A 165 -20.64 7.56 8.89
CA VAL A 165 -21.00 6.52 9.87
C VAL A 165 -22.40 6.83 10.37
N THR A 166 -23.29 5.84 10.35
CA THR A 166 -24.69 5.96 10.71
C THR A 166 -25.27 4.65 11.25
N GLY A 167 -26.54 4.66 11.61
CA GLY A 167 -27.24 3.55 12.23
C GLY A 167 -27.30 3.68 13.77
N GLU A 168 -28.15 2.90 14.42
CA GLU A 168 -28.40 3.00 15.87
C GLU A 168 -27.15 2.74 16.74
N LYS A 169 -26.16 2.02 16.21
CA LYS A 169 -24.90 1.65 16.89
C LYS A 169 -23.68 1.93 16.00
N ASP A 170 -23.75 2.94 15.14
CA ASP A 170 -22.70 3.26 14.17
C ASP A 170 -22.32 2.05 13.30
N ASN A 171 -23.31 1.21 13.03
CA ASN A 171 -23.10 -0.09 12.39
C ASN A 171 -23.10 -0.04 10.86
N LEU A 172 -23.61 1.01 10.25
CA LEU A 172 -23.59 1.21 8.79
C LEU A 172 -22.59 2.32 8.44
N LYS A 173 -21.68 2.01 7.54
CA LYS A 173 -20.58 2.89 7.16
C LYS A 173 -20.46 2.97 5.64
N PHE A 174 -20.24 4.16 5.15
CA PHE A 174 -19.92 4.44 3.75
C PHE A 174 -18.56 5.13 3.68
N GLY A 175 -17.82 4.88 2.63
CA GLY A 175 -16.52 5.49 2.44
C GLY A 175 -16.25 5.78 0.96
N ILE A 176 -15.65 6.93 0.71
CA ILE A 176 -15.12 7.30 -0.60
C ILE A 176 -13.69 7.74 -0.38
N SER A 177 -12.76 7.26 -1.21
CA SER A 177 -11.38 7.75 -1.20
C SER A 177 -10.85 7.90 -2.63
N LEU A 178 -10.22 9.03 -2.88
CA LEU A 178 -9.44 9.33 -4.07
C LEU A 178 -7.97 9.27 -3.67
N LYS A 179 -7.17 8.52 -4.42
CA LYS A 179 -5.76 8.25 -4.06
C LYS A 179 -4.83 8.51 -5.22
N ASN A 180 -3.59 8.87 -4.87
CA ASN A 180 -2.46 8.96 -5.77
C ASN A 180 -2.66 9.97 -6.91
N VAL A 181 -3.31 11.09 -6.64
CA VAL A 181 -3.48 12.18 -7.62
C VAL A 181 -2.28 13.10 -7.53
N GLY A 182 -1.53 13.25 -8.63
CA GLY A 182 -0.36 14.10 -8.64
C GLY A 182 0.18 14.35 -10.05
N PRO A 183 1.21 15.19 -10.18
CA PRO A 183 1.88 15.44 -11.44
C PRO A 183 2.61 14.18 -11.92
N ARG A 184 2.97 14.18 -13.19
CA ARG A 184 3.82 13.14 -13.78
C ARG A 184 5.21 13.18 -13.18
N MET A 185 5.87 12.04 -13.13
CA MET A 185 7.26 11.90 -12.70
C MET A 185 8.12 11.36 -13.85
N SER A 186 9.42 11.64 -13.81
CA SER A 186 10.37 11.14 -14.79
C SER A 186 11.66 10.70 -14.13
N PHE A 187 12.33 9.72 -14.71
CA PHE A 187 13.64 9.29 -14.26
C PHE A 187 14.73 10.22 -14.79
N THR A 188 15.70 10.55 -13.94
CA THR A 188 16.89 11.33 -14.23
C THR A 188 18.11 10.70 -13.59
N GLY A 189 19.29 11.01 -14.05
CA GLY A 189 20.55 10.57 -13.45
C GLY A 189 21.59 10.11 -14.47
N ASP A 190 22.81 9.91 -14.00
CA ASP A 190 23.98 9.60 -14.83
C ASP A 190 23.83 8.28 -15.60
N GLY A 191 22.99 7.36 -15.13
CA GLY A 191 22.71 6.10 -15.84
C GLY A 191 21.96 6.26 -17.16
N LEU A 192 21.39 7.45 -17.41
CA LEU A 192 20.78 7.79 -18.70
C LEU A 192 21.76 8.50 -19.65
N SER A 193 23.01 8.71 -19.22
CA SER A 193 24.01 9.38 -20.03
C SER A 193 24.81 8.38 -20.86
N PHE A 194 25.08 8.73 -22.12
CA PHE A 194 25.92 7.96 -23.02
C PHE A 194 26.83 8.88 -23.85
N ARG A 195 27.91 8.33 -24.37
CA ARG A 195 28.78 9.07 -25.31
C ARG A 195 28.22 8.98 -26.70
N GLY A 196 27.79 10.10 -27.26
CA GLY A 196 27.34 10.28 -28.65
C GLY A 196 28.31 11.07 -29.47
N PHE A 197 28.19 10.98 -30.80
CA PHE A 197 28.92 11.84 -31.74
C PHE A 197 28.08 13.09 -32.02
N SER A 198 28.73 14.26 -32.11
CA SER A 198 28.12 15.45 -32.66
C SER A 198 28.00 15.28 -34.17
N GLY A 199 26.82 15.53 -34.74
CA GLY A 199 26.48 15.22 -36.16
C GLY A 199 27.08 16.11 -37.21
N ASP A 200 28.05 17.01 -36.92
CA ASP A 200 28.78 17.82 -37.86
C ASP A 200 30.26 17.41 -37.90
N GLU A 201 30.92 17.69 -39.01
CA GLU A 201 32.23 17.25 -39.50
C GLU A 201 33.40 17.12 -38.49
N ASP A 202 33.23 17.49 -37.24
CA ASP A 202 34.20 17.34 -36.16
C ASP A 202 33.87 16.14 -35.25
N ASP A 203 34.74 15.14 -35.35
CA ASP A 203 34.66 13.80 -34.72
C ASP A 203 34.86 13.81 -33.19
N TYR A 204 34.27 14.75 -32.44
CA TYR A 204 34.40 14.70 -31.00
C TYR A 204 33.17 14.11 -30.29
N LYS A 205 33.47 13.27 -29.30
CA LYS A 205 32.47 12.59 -28.46
C LYS A 205 31.93 13.54 -27.39
N MET A 206 30.63 13.68 -27.36
CA MET A 206 29.91 14.41 -26.33
C MET A 206 29.21 13.45 -25.37
N THR A 207 29.08 13.83 -24.10
CA THR A 207 28.16 13.15 -23.18
C THR A 207 26.75 13.68 -23.42
N VAL A 208 25.84 12.79 -23.80
CA VAL A 208 24.45 13.09 -24.09
C VAL A 208 23.59 12.37 -23.07
N GLU A 209 22.61 13.04 -22.46
CA GLU A 209 21.64 12.46 -21.57
C GLU A 209 20.36 12.12 -22.33
N GLN A 210 19.92 10.87 -22.22
CA GLN A 210 18.64 10.41 -22.76
C GLN A 210 17.53 10.83 -21.79
N ARG A 211 16.55 11.58 -22.28
CA ARG A 211 15.38 11.92 -21.48
C ARG A 211 14.46 10.71 -21.33
N SER A 212 14.09 10.39 -20.11
CA SER A 212 13.05 9.38 -19.86
C SER A 212 11.67 9.92 -20.23
N SER A 213 10.75 9.02 -20.58
CA SER A 213 9.34 9.38 -20.74
C SER A 213 8.74 9.76 -19.40
N GLU A 214 7.78 10.67 -19.41
CA GLU A 214 6.99 11.01 -18.23
C GLU A 214 6.03 9.86 -17.89
N LEU A 215 5.98 9.52 -16.61
CA LEU A 215 5.13 8.47 -16.04
C LEU A 215 4.00 9.10 -15.23
N GLU A 216 2.78 8.66 -15.45
CA GLU A 216 1.61 9.11 -14.67
C GLU A 216 1.47 8.28 -13.39
N LEU A 217 1.01 8.90 -12.30
CA LEU A 217 0.73 8.20 -11.06
C LEU A 217 -0.55 7.35 -11.16
N PRO A 218 -0.60 6.17 -10.52
CA PRO A 218 -1.74 5.27 -10.59
C PRO A 218 -2.89 5.75 -9.68
N ALA A 219 -3.67 6.71 -10.17
CA ALA A 219 -4.82 7.24 -9.44
C ALA A 219 -5.92 6.20 -9.27
N LEU A 220 -6.54 6.18 -8.08
CA LEU A 220 -7.60 5.28 -7.69
C LEU A 220 -8.79 6.04 -7.12
N LEU A 221 -10.00 5.66 -7.55
CA LEU A 221 -11.24 6.03 -6.87
C LEU A 221 -11.84 4.78 -6.21
N ASN A 222 -12.03 4.82 -4.90
CA ASN A 222 -12.65 3.75 -4.15
C ASN A 222 -13.99 4.23 -3.57
N ILE A 223 -15.02 3.39 -3.69
CA ILE A 223 -16.34 3.61 -3.11
C ILE A 223 -16.71 2.33 -2.37
N GLY A 224 -17.02 2.41 -1.09
CA GLY A 224 -17.30 1.23 -0.30
C GLY A 224 -18.35 1.44 0.77
N MET A 225 -18.82 0.29 1.26
CA MET A 225 -19.78 0.18 2.33
C MET A 225 -19.35 -0.94 3.28
N SER A 226 -19.64 -0.78 4.56
CA SER A 226 -19.52 -1.87 5.53
C SER A 226 -20.66 -1.85 6.53
N TYR A 227 -20.98 -3.03 7.04
CA TYR A 227 -22.05 -3.22 8.02
C TYR A 227 -21.59 -4.15 9.14
N ASP A 228 -21.81 -3.73 10.40
CA ASP A 228 -21.48 -4.48 11.60
C ASP A 228 -22.74 -5.08 12.22
N ILE A 229 -22.69 -6.37 12.53
CA ILE A 229 -23.70 -7.08 13.31
C ILE A 229 -23.08 -7.39 14.66
N ASN A 230 -23.56 -6.73 15.69
CA ASN A 230 -23.07 -6.89 17.08
C ASN A 230 -24.05 -7.76 17.89
N VAL A 231 -23.55 -8.91 18.37
CA VAL A 231 -24.33 -9.84 19.21
C VAL A 231 -23.50 -10.16 20.45
N LEU A 232 -23.89 -9.62 21.60
CA LEU A 232 -23.18 -9.77 22.87
C LEU A 232 -21.69 -9.36 22.78
N ARG A 233 -20.80 -10.35 22.76
CA ARG A 233 -19.33 -10.17 22.70
C ARG A 233 -18.76 -10.48 21.31
N HIS A 234 -19.64 -10.68 20.34
CA HIS A 234 -19.28 -11.05 18.97
C HIS A 234 -19.65 -9.91 18.02
N ARG A 235 -18.75 -9.58 17.12
CA ARG A 235 -19.03 -8.70 15.98
C ARG A 235 -18.76 -9.45 14.68
N LEU A 236 -19.71 -9.40 13.78
CA LEU A 236 -19.54 -9.83 12.40
C LEU A 236 -19.63 -8.61 11.51
N THR A 237 -18.59 -8.33 10.75
CA THR A 237 -18.53 -7.22 9.79
C THR A 237 -18.50 -7.76 8.38
N GLY A 238 -19.39 -7.27 7.52
CA GLY A 238 -19.35 -7.44 6.09
C GLY A 238 -18.95 -6.13 5.41
N ALA A 239 -18.07 -6.17 4.42
CA ALA A 239 -17.66 -4.98 3.68
C ALA A 239 -17.51 -5.25 2.19
N GLY A 240 -17.79 -4.22 1.38
CA GLY A 240 -17.60 -4.23 -0.06
C GLY A 240 -17.04 -2.92 -0.55
N THR A 241 -16.18 -2.99 -1.57
CA THR A 241 -15.54 -1.82 -2.19
C THR A 241 -15.47 -2.01 -3.70
N PHE A 242 -15.91 -1.02 -4.44
CA PHE A 242 -15.60 -0.82 -5.85
C PHE A 242 -14.37 0.08 -5.97
N THR A 243 -13.41 -0.32 -6.79
CA THR A 243 -12.19 0.46 -7.09
C THR A 243 -12.09 0.67 -8.58
N SER A 244 -12.13 1.93 -9.01
CA SER A 244 -11.79 2.31 -10.38
C SER A 244 -10.31 2.66 -10.46
N ASN A 245 -9.63 2.06 -11.42
CA ASN A 245 -8.19 2.19 -11.65
C ASN A 245 -7.91 2.96 -12.94
N SER A 246 -7.00 3.92 -12.91
CA SER A 246 -6.62 4.69 -14.11
C SER A 246 -5.85 3.87 -15.16
N PHE A 247 -5.09 2.84 -14.74
CA PHE A 247 -4.21 2.05 -15.62
C PHE A 247 -4.51 0.55 -15.65
N GLN A 248 -5.12 0.04 -14.59
CA GLN A 248 -5.51 -1.38 -14.48
C GLN A 248 -7.02 -1.52 -14.66
N LYS A 249 -7.50 -2.76 -14.63
CA LYS A 249 -8.93 -3.05 -14.62
C LYS A 249 -9.59 -2.61 -13.33
N ASP A 250 -10.86 -2.24 -13.40
CA ASP A 250 -11.68 -1.97 -12.22
C ASP A 250 -11.83 -3.22 -11.36
N GLN A 251 -11.89 -3.06 -10.05
CA GLN A 251 -11.92 -4.14 -9.09
C GLN A 251 -13.13 -4.05 -8.17
N TYR A 252 -13.74 -5.20 -7.90
CA TYR A 252 -14.75 -5.39 -6.86
C TYR A 252 -14.12 -6.18 -5.73
N ARG A 253 -14.19 -5.65 -4.52
CA ARG A 253 -13.58 -6.25 -3.34
C ARG A 253 -14.66 -6.52 -2.31
N LEU A 254 -14.70 -7.76 -1.82
CA LEU A 254 -15.64 -8.19 -0.79
C LEU A 254 -14.85 -8.81 0.37
N GLY A 255 -15.33 -8.63 1.58
CA GLY A 255 -14.67 -9.20 2.74
C GLY A 255 -15.59 -9.32 3.95
N GLY A 256 -15.18 -10.14 4.88
CA GLY A 256 -15.85 -10.36 6.14
C GLY A 256 -14.84 -10.52 7.28
N GLU A 257 -15.21 -10.05 8.46
CA GLU A 257 -14.44 -10.20 9.69
C GLU A 257 -15.34 -10.68 10.81
N TYR A 258 -14.88 -11.67 11.53
CA TYR A 258 -15.44 -12.09 12.80
C TYR A 258 -14.51 -11.65 13.93
N SER A 259 -15.06 -10.96 14.93
CA SER A 259 -14.35 -10.51 16.11
C SER A 259 -15.00 -11.08 17.37
N TYR A 260 -14.17 -11.63 18.24
CA TYR A 260 -14.55 -12.06 19.57
C TYR A 260 -13.94 -11.14 20.63
N ARG A 261 -14.78 -10.41 21.38
CA ARG A 261 -14.40 -9.44 22.42
C ARG A 261 -13.47 -8.32 21.94
N GLU A 262 -13.40 -8.05 20.64
CA GLU A 262 -12.40 -7.17 20.01
C GLU A 262 -10.94 -7.53 20.37
N MET A 263 -10.71 -8.78 20.79
CA MET A 263 -9.38 -9.32 21.12
C MET A 263 -8.89 -10.31 20.09
N PHE A 264 -9.77 -11.12 19.52
CA PHE A 264 -9.45 -12.09 18.49
C PHE A 264 -10.29 -11.82 17.27
N MET A 265 -9.64 -11.49 16.17
CA MET A 265 -10.32 -11.17 14.93
C MET A 265 -9.78 -12.07 13.82
N VAL A 266 -10.68 -12.63 13.03
CA VAL A 266 -10.32 -13.39 11.81
C VAL A 266 -11.06 -12.76 10.65
N ARG A 267 -10.37 -12.58 9.54
CA ARG A 267 -10.91 -11.96 8.35
C ARG A 267 -10.56 -12.71 7.08
N LEU A 268 -11.47 -12.60 6.13
CA LEU A 268 -11.32 -13.12 4.78
C LEU A 268 -11.69 -12.02 3.80
N GLY A 269 -11.00 -11.97 2.69
CA GLY A 269 -11.27 -11.03 1.62
C GLY A 269 -11.09 -11.65 0.25
N TYR A 270 -11.75 -11.07 -0.73
CA TYR A 270 -11.63 -11.46 -2.12
C TYR A 270 -11.65 -10.22 -3.02
N THR A 271 -10.66 -10.11 -3.90
CA THR A 271 -10.64 -9.12 -4.98
C THR A 271 -11.03 -9.80 -6.28
N TYR A 272 -12.01 -9.25 -6.96
CA TYR A 272 -12.41 -9.66 -8.30
C TYR A 272 -12.05 -8.56 -9.31
N GLU A 273 -11.41 -8.93 -10.40
CA GLU A 273 -11.31 -8.16 -11.64
C GLU A 273 -11.61 -9.05 -12.82
N ASP A 274 -12.03 -8.49 -13.94
CA ASP A 274 -12.30 -9.27 -15.12
C ASP A 274 -11.06 -10.03 -15.61
N GLY A 275 -11.19 -11.36 -15.78
CA GLY A 275 -10.09 -12.23 -16.22
C GLY A 275 -9.05 -12.55 -15.15
N ILE A 276 -9.28 -12.30 -13.84
CA ILE A 276 -8.32 -12.53 -12.76
C ILE A 276 -7.84 -14.00 -12.66
N ARG A 277 -8.66 -14.95 -13.10
CA ARG A 277 -8.33 -16.37 -13.09
C ARG A 277 -7.52 -16.83 -14.29
N THR A 278 -7.45 -16.01 -15.35
CA THR A 278 -6.80 -16.36 -16.62
C THR A 278 -5.45 -15.67 -16.70
N PRO A 279 -4.31 -16.40 -16.73
CA PRO A 279 -2.96 -15.81 -16.73
C PRO A 279 -2.71 -14.79 -17.84
N LEU A 280 -3.30 -14.99 -19.03
CA LEU A 280 -3.10 -14.13 -20.20
C LEU A 280 -3.86 -12.79 -20.13
N THR A 281 -4.92 -12.71 -19.32
CA THR A 281 -5.79 -11.51 -19.27
C THR A 281 -5.70 -10.77 -17.94
N ARG A 282 -5.08 -11.37 -16.93
CA ARG A 282 -4.88 -10.81 -15.62
C ARG A 282 -3.88 -9.65 -15.66
N THR A 283 -4.17 -8.55 -14.97
CA THR A 283 -3.30 -7.37 -14.86
C THR A 283 -2.53 -7.30 -13.54
N THR A 284 -2.82 -8.21 -12.61
CA THR A 284 -2.19 -8.28 -11.28
C THR A 284 -1.65 -9.67 -10.98
N ALA A 285 -0.61 -9.77 -10.16
CA ALA A 285 -0.12 -11.04 -9.62
C ALA A 285 -1.06 -11.64 -8.54
N LEU A 286 -1.99 -10.85 -8.01
CA LEU A 286 -2.94 -11.30 -7.00
C LEU A 286 -4.05 -12.14 -7.66
N ARG A 287 -4.39 -13.28 -7.06
CA ARG A 287 -5.45 -14.19 -7.57
C ARG A 287 -6.82 -14.00 -6.92
N GLY A 288 -6.96 -13.00 -6.09
CA GLY A 288 -8.23 -12.63 -5.45
C GLY A 288 -8.29 -12.94 -3.95
N PRO A 289 -8.14 -14.19 -3.49
CA PRO A 289 -8.33 -14.50 -2.08
C PRO A 289 -7.23 -13.95 -1.18
N SER A 290 -7.64 -13.50 0.01
CA SER A 290 -6.79 -13.08 1.10
C SER A 290 -7.41 -13.50 2.43
N GLY A 291 -6.62 -13.54 3.48
CA GLY A 291 -7.09 -13.80 4.83
C GLY A 291 -6.10 -13.28 5.86
N GLY A 292 -6.55 -13.13 7.08
CA GLY A 292 -5.70 -12.67 8.16
C GLY A 292 -6.35 -12.80 9.53
N PHE A 293 -5.54 -12.59 10.55
CA PHE A 293 -6.03 -12.54 11.91
C PHE A 293 -5.34 -11.43 12.71
N THR A 294 -5.97 -11.03 13.79
CA THR A 294 -5.44 -10.09 14.78
C THR A 294 -5.61 -10.68 16.17
N ILE A 295 -4.60 -10.50 16.99
CA ILE A 295 -4.66 -10.70 18.43
C ILE A 295 -4.42 -9.33 19.07
N GLU A 296 -5.42 -8.80 19.78
CA GLU A 296 -5.35 -7.50 20.46
C GLU A 296 -5.41 -7.71 21.96
N LEU A 297 -4.37 -7.28 22.67
CA LEU A 297 -4.20 -7.46 24.10
C LEU A 297 -4.36 -6.12 24.82
N PRO A 298 -5.23 -6.02 25.82
CA PRO A 298 -5.31 -4.82 26.65
C PRO A 298 -4.05 -4.67 27.50
N MET A 299 -3.47 -3.46 27.50
CA MET A 299 -2.27 -3.12 28.28
C MET A 299 -2.57 -2.27 29.53
N GLY A 300 -3.85 -2.13 29.89
CA GLY A 300 -4.32 -1.24 30.94
C GLY A 300 -4.57 0.19 30.45
N ASN A 301 -5.30 0.99 31.24
CA ASN A 301 -5.63 2.40 30.94
C ASN A 301 -6.17 2.67 29.52
N ALA A 302 -6.98 1.75 28.99
CA ALA A 302 -7.49 1.77 27.60
C ALA A 302 -6.43 1.62 26.49
N ASN A 303 -5.17 1.36 26.81
CA ASN A 303 -4.11 1.08 25.86
C ASN A 303 -4.23 -0.36 25.36
N THR A 304 -3.87 -0.59 24.09
CA THR A 304 -3.88 -1.94 23.50
C THR A 304 -2.59 -2.20 22.72
N PHE A 305 -2.21 -3.48 22.68
CA PHE A 305 -1.16 -4.01 21.81
C PHE A 305 -1.76 -5.03 20.87
N GLY A 306 -1.62 -4.82 19.58
CA GLY A 306 -2.12 -5.69 18.52
C GLY A 306 -1.01 -6.36 17.74
N LEU A 307 -1.18 -7.66 17.47
CA LEU A 307 -0.39 -8.41 16.51
C LEU A 307 -1.29 -8.80 15.35
N ASP A 308 -0.88 -8.45 14.15
CA ASP A 308 -1.62 -8.64 12.92
C ASP A 308 -0.85 -9.56 11.98
N TYR A 309 -1.55 -10.47 11.31
CA TYR A 309 -1.00 -11.28 10.24
C TYR A 309 -1.98 -11.31 9.08
N SER A 310 -1.44 -11.32 7.86
CA SER A 310 -2.23 -11.58 6.67
C SER A 310 -1.47 -12.33 5.58
N TYR A 311 -2.24 -13.04 4.78
CA TYR A 311 -1.80 -13.75 3.60
C TYR A 311 -2.64 -13.31 2.40
N ARG A 312 -1.99 -13.07 1.25
CA ARG A 312 -2.62 -12.79 -0.04
C ARG A 312 -2.11 -13.78 -1.07
N HIS A 313 -3.02 -14.47 -1.72
CA HIS A 313 -2.66 -15.46 -2.73
C HIS A 313 -2.20 -14.78 -4.03
N THR A 314 -1.05 -15.21 -4.53
CA THR A 314 -0.43 -14.70 -5.77
C THR A 314 -0.07 -15.85 -6.71
N ASP A 315 0.15 -15.54 -7.99
CA ASP A 315 0.58 -16.48 -9.01
C ASP A 315 1.35 -15.71 -10.10
N PRO A 316 2.55 -16.12 -10.50
CA PRO A 316 3.23 -17.39 -10.20
C PRO A 316 4.00 -17.45 -8.86
N PHE A 317 3.88 -16.42 -8.04
CA PHE A 317 4.59 -16.31 -6.76
C PHE A 317 3.91 -17.11 -5.65
N GLN A 318 4.61 -17.34 -4.55
CA GLN A 318 4.14 -18.17 -3.42
C GLN A 318 3.19 -17.48 -2.45
N GLY A 319 2.65 -16.31 -2.82
CA GLY A 319 1.84 -15.48 -1.94
C GLY A 319 2.65 -14.38 -1.28
N SER A 320 1.92 -13.43 -0.69
CA SER A 320 2.50 -12.35 0.10
C SER A 320 2.06 -12.49 1.55
N HIS A 321 3.01 -12.44 2.47
CA HIS A 321 2.80 -12.54 3.90
C HIS A 321 3.12 -11.20 4.55
N THR A 322 2.21 -10.68 5.35
CA THR A 322 2.43 -9.45 6.11
C THR A 322 2.26 -9.72 7.59
N ILE A 323 3.22 -9.29 8.38
CA ILE A 323 3.18 -9.30 9.84
C ILE A 323 3.21 -7.86 10.31
N GLY A 324 2.35 -7.50 11.26
CA GLY A 324 2.27 -6.17 11.83
C GLY A 324 2.18 -6.18 13.34
N ALA A 325 2.66 -5.13 13.98
CA ALA A 325 2.47 -4.84 15.39
C ALA A 325 1.93 -3.43 15.54
N ARG A 326 0.97 -3.25 16.44
CA ARG A 326 0.32 -1.96 16.69
C ARG A 326 0.21 -1.69 18.18
N ILE A 327 0.41 -0.44 18.57
CA ILE A 327 0.22 0.06 19.94
C ILE A 327 -0.73 1.26 19.87
N ASN A 328 -1.80 1.19 20.63
CA ASN A 328 -2.71 2.30 20.89
C ASN A 328 -2.52 2.76 22.35
N LEU A 329 -2.25 4.07 22.52
CA LEU A 329 -1.98 4.69 23.81
C LEU A 329 -3.07 5.67 24.20
#